data_a76de442efade179ce97d11fc4f1701f
#
_entry.id   a76de442efade179ce97d11fc4f1701f
#
_cell.length_a   1.000
_cell.length_b   1.000
_cell.length_c   1.000
_cell.angle_alpha   90.00
_cell.angle_beta   90.00
_cell.angle_gamma   90.00
#
_symmetry.space_group_name_H-M   'P 1'
#
loop_
_entity.id
_entity.type
_entity.pdbx_description
1 polymer ?
#
loop_
_entity_poly.entity_id
_entity_poly.type
_entity_poly.pdbx_seq_one_letter_code
_entity_poly.pdbx_strand_id
1 'polypeptide(L)'
;GLSYAAHTQLAMACLHPPGLGSMVLDSGGFANAYQCGIRQGGAFELKQATWAVRQAKESPAALADPQVRQALEDEDIHEWFRRMPWQAGRSPLRHVPEYEAYLLEQWAQGSFGPYWQKSGIYAEGHYADLPDIPVLFMSSWYDAYVSSTLANYTAFNRDRSAPQQLIMGPWLHGDRNISHSGDVEFGAQAAFDGQVAQDWLSCRLPWFEQSLKHGTPP
;
A
#
# COMPACT_ATOMS: atom_id res chain seq x y z
N GLY A 1 3.71 5.52 8.06
CA GLY A 1 2.70 6.09 7.15
C GLY A 1 1.73 5.04 6.66
N LEU A 2 0.53 5.47 6.23
CA LEU A 2 -0.51 4.61 5.69
C LEU A 2 -0.38 4.45 4.17
N SER A 3 -0.62 3.22 3.66
CA SER A 3 -0.74 2.94 2.23
C SER A 3 0.49 3.37 1.43
N TYR A 4 0.36 4.27 0.47
CA TYR A 4 1.47 4.76 -0.34
C TYR A 4 2.63 5.32 0.52
N ALA A 5 2.32 5.99 1.63
CA ALA A 5 3.35 6.48 2.54
C ALA A 5 4.11 5.35 3.28
N ALA A 6 3.57 4.13 3.36
CA ALA A 6 4.31 2.95 3.79
C ALA A 6 5.16 2.38 2.65
N HIS A 7 4.63 2.37 1.42
CA HIS A 7 5.42 1.95 0.24
C HIS A 7 6.69 2.80 0.07
N THR A 8 6.56 4.14 0.19
CA THR A 8 7.71 5.05 0.06
C THR A 8 8.74 4.88 1.17
N GLN A 9 8.32 4.60 2.42
CA GLN A 9 9.25 4.31 3.51
C GLN A 9 10.07 3.04 3.25
N LEU A 10 9.41 1.95 2.86
CA LEU A 10 10.11 0.69 2.59
C LEU A 10 11.01 0.80 1.35
N ALA A 11 10.56 1.47 0.30
CA ALA A 11 11.38 1.77 -0.89
C ALA A 11 12.62 2.58 -0.52
N MET A 12 12.46 3.59 0.34
CA MET A 12 13.57 4.40 0.87
C MET A 12 14.55 3.52 1.69
N ALA A 13 14.04 2.63 2.54
CA ALA A 13 14.88 1.73 3.34
C ALA A 13 15.75 0.82 2.47
N CYS A 14 15.24 0.38 1.30
CA CYS A 14 16.03 -0.39 0.33
C CYS A 14 17.22 0.39 -0.27
N LEU A 15 17.25 1.71 -0.11
CA LEU A 15 18.34 2.58 -0.58
C LEU A 15 19.35 2.94 0.52
N HIS A 16 19.18 2.41 1.72
CA HIS A 16 20.07 2.59 2.88
C HIS A 16 20.40 4.06 3.22
N PRO A 17 19.41 4.96 3.35
CA PRO A 17 19.71 6.36 3.65
C PRO A 17 20.33 6.48 5.04
N PRO A 18 21.35 7.35 5.21
CA PRO A 18 21.91 7.60 6.51
C PRO A 18 20.88 8.24 7.45
N GLY A 19 20.89 7.83 8.73
CA GLY A 19 20.01 8.42 9.75
C GLY A 19 18.58 7.87 9.80
N LEU A 20 18.25 6.82 9.04
CA LEU A 20 16.97 6.12 9.18
C LEU A 20 16.98 5.32 10.50
N GLY A 21 16.20 5.78 11.50
CA GLY A 21 16.21 5.23 12.85
C GLY A 21 14.98 4.39 13.23
N SER A 22 13.84 4.59 12.56
CA SER A 22 12.61 3.83 12.83
C SER A 22 11.59 4.00 11.72
N MET A 23 10.68 3.05 11.55
CA MET A 23 9.57 3.12 10.60
C MET A 23 8.23 2.73 11.23
N VAL A 24 7.15 3.27 10.65
CA VAL A 24 5.77 2.81 10.86
C VAL A 24 5.18 2.50 9.49
N LEU A 25 5.04 1.22 9.18
CA LEU A 25 4.54 0.69 7.92
C LEU A 25 3.10 0.19 8.11
N ASP A 26 2.15 0.96 7.62
CA ASP A 26 0.75 0.70 7.81
C ASP A 26 0.06 0.43 6.48
N SER A 27 -0.52 -0.77 6.32
CA SER A 27 -1.24 -1.22 5.14
C SER A 27 -0.49 -0.95 3.84
N GLY A 28 0.81 -1.25 3.83
CA GLY A 28 1.67 -0.97 2.69
C GLY A 28 3.10 -1.44 2.90
N GLY A 29 3.96 -1.11 1.94
CA GLY A 29 5.29 -1.68 1.84
C GLY A 29 5.25 -2.98 1.05
N PHE A 30 5.55 -2.93 -0.26
CA PHE A 30 5.54 -4.13 -1.08
C PHE A 30 6.70 -5.07 -0.73
N ALA A 31 6.39 -6.22 -0.14
CA ALA A 31 7.33 -7.32 -0.07
C ALA A 31 7.72 -7.77 -1.49
N ASN A 32 6.69 -8.09 -2.27
CA ASN A 32 6.81 -8.45 -3.68
C ASN A 32 5.49 -8.11 -4.37
N ALA A 33 5.45 -7.01 -5.12
CA ALA A 33 4.23 -6.50 -5.72
C ALA A 33 3.63 -7.43 -6.81
N TYR A 34 4.43 -8.33 -7.36
CA TYR A 34 3.95 -9.36 -8.29
C TYR A 34 3.21 -10.48 -7.56
N GLN A 35 3.60 -10.83 -6.34
CA GLN A 35 3.01 -11.92 -5.57
C GLN A 35 1.85 -11.45 -4.69
N CYS A 36 2.00 -10.26 -4.08
CA CYS A 36 1.06 -9.76 -3.08
C CYS A 36 1.00 -8.23 -3.07
N GLY A 37 0.36 -7.65 -4.08
CA GLY A 37 0.26 -6.19 -4.14
C GLY A 37 -0.43 -5.68 -5.39
N ILE A 38 0.33 -5.40 -6.44
CA ILE A 38 -0.19 -5.00 -7.75
C ILE A 38 -0.77 -6.21 -8.49
N ARG A 39 -0.13 -7.36 -8.32
CA ARG A 39 -0.65 -8.67 -8.69
C ARG A 39 -0.80 -9.55 -7.45
N GLN A 40 -1.63 -10.58 -7.55
CA GLN A 40 -1.78 -11.62 -6.53
C GLN A 40 -1.42 -12.95 -7.19
N GLY A 41 -0.23 -13.48 -6.87
CA GLY A 41 0.29 -14.67 -7.52
C GLY A 41 0.40 -14.54 -9.05
N GLY A 42 0.67 -13.34 -9.54
CA GLY A 42 0.74 -13.03 -10.96
C GLY A 42 -0.57 -12.55 -11.61
N ALA A 43 -1.74 -12.75 -10.99
CA ALA A 43 -3.01 -12.19 -11.47
C ALA A 43 -3.11 -10.70 -11.16
N PHE A 44 -3.45 -9.88 -12.17
CA PHE A 44 -3.53 -8.43 -12.01
C PHE A 44 -4.75 -8.03 -11.15
N GLU A 45 -4.50 -7.18 -10.16
CA GLU A 45 -5.52 -6.68 -9.26
C GLU A 45 -6.32 -5.53 -9.88
N LEU A 46 -7.64 -5.69 -10.04
CA LEU A 46 -8.52 -4.66 -10.59
C LEU A 46 -8.55 -3.37 -9.75
N LYS A 47 -8.22 -3.45 -8.47
CA LYS A 47 -8.08 -2.25 -7.62
C LYS A 47 -7.05 -1.25 -8.16
N GLN A 48 -6.03 -1.72 -8.89
CA GLN A 48 -5.05 -0.83 -9.53
C GLN A 48 -5.72 0.04 -10.60
N ALA A 49 -6.65 -0.52 -11.36
CA ALA A 49 -7.42 0.23 -12.35
C ALA A 49 -8.35 1.27 -11.67
N THR A 50 -9.08 0.88 -10.63
CA THR A 50 -9.94 1.82 -9.88
C THR A 50 -9.13 2.92 -9.23
N TRP A 51 -7.96 2.59 -8.67
CA TRP A 51 -7.04 3.56 -8.09
C TRP A 51 -6.51 4.54 -9.14
N ALA A 52 -6.06 4.03 -10.30
CA ALA A 52 -5.56 4.86 -11.39
C ALA A 52 -6.62 5.84 -11.91
N VAL A 53 -7.87 5.38 -12.09
CA VAL A 53 -8.99 6.26 -12.50
C VAL A 53 -9.27 7.33 -11.45
N ARG A 54 -9.27 6.97 -10.16
CA ARG A 54 -9.45 7.94 -9.08
C ARG A 54 -8.33 8.98 -9.04
N GLN A 55 -7.07 8.55 -9.18
CA GLN A 55 -5.92 9.48 -9.20
C GLN A 55 -5.92 10.36 -10.46
N ALA A 56 -6.36 9.84 -11.59
CA ALA A 56 -6.47 10.60 -12.83
C ALA A 56 -7.41 11.80 -12.69
N LYS A 57 -8.49 11.68 -11.92
CA LYS A 57 -9.43 12.79 -11.62
C LYS A 57 -8.79 13.93 -10.83
N GLU A 58 -7.74 13.64 -10.07
CA GLU A 58 -6.96 14.61 -9.31
C GLU A 58 -5.63 14.98 -9.98
N SER A 59 -5.43 14.55 -11.23
CA SER A 59 -4.21 14.85 -12.00
C SER A 59 -4.10 16.34 -12.33
N PRO A 60 -2.89 16.86 -12.56
CA PRO A 60 -2.70 18.23 -13.02
C PRO A 60 -3.49 18.53 -14.31
N ALA A 61 -3.60 17.57 -15.22
CA ALA A 61 -4.38 17.73 -16.46
C ALA A 61 -5.89 17.90 -16.17
N ALA A 62 -6.47 17.07 -15.29
CA ALA A 62 -7.88 17.20 -14.92
C ALA A 62 -8.16 18.45 -14.08
N LEU A 63 -7.20 18.89 -13.27
CA LEU A 63 -7.34 20.14 -12.49
C LEU A 63 -7.22 21.39 -13.35
N ALA A 64 -6.44 21.34 -14.44
CA ALA A 64 -6.24 22.45 -15.36
C ALA A 64 -7.35 22.57 -16.41
N ASP A 65 -8.02 21.46 -16.78
CA ASP A 65 -9.04 21.42 -17.82
C ASP A 65 -10.35 20.79 -17.32
N PRO A 66 -11.40 21.60 -17.10
CA PRO A 66 -12.71 21.09 -16.67
C PRO A 66 -13.34 20.08 -17.64
N GLN A 67 -13.00 20.10 -18.93
CA GLN A 67 -13.52 19.14 -19.90
C GLN A 67 -12.87 17.76 -19.71
N VAL A 68 -11.56 17.72 -19.44
CA VAL A 68 -10.85 16.48 -19.09
C VAL A 68 -11.40 15.90 -17.79
N ARG A 69 -11.60 16.75 -16.79
CA ARG A 69 -12.18 16.33 -15.52
C ARG A 69 -13.58 15.73 -15.70
N GLN A 70 -14.46 16.43 -16.40
CA GLN A 70 -15.82 15.96 -16.66
C GLN A 70 -15.82 14.63 -17.43
N ALA A 71 -14.98 14.51 -18.46
CA ALA A 71 -14.84 13.28 -19.23
C ALA A 71 -14.42 12.08 -18.36
N LEU A 72 -13.55 12.29 -17.35
CA LEU A 72 -13.17 11.26 -16.39
C LEU A 72 -14.29 10.96 -15.38
N GLU A 73 -15.06 11.95 -14.98
CA GLU A 73 -16.20 11.79 -14.05
C GLU A 73 -17.35 11.00 -14.70
N ASP A 74 -17.56 11.15 -16.00
CA ASP A 74 -18.59 10.47 -16.78
C ASP A 74 -18.26 8.98 -17.06
N GLU A 75 -17.01 8.54 -16.79
CA GLU A 75 -16.61 7.15 -17.03
C GLU A 75 -17.10 6.20 -15.92
N ASP A 76 -17.87 5.19 -16.31
CA ASP A 76 -18.25 4.08 -15.44
C ASP A 76 -17.22 2.96 -15.50
N ILE A 77 -16.41 2.86 -14.46
CA ILE A 77 -15.35 1.83 -14.35
C ILE A 77 -15.92 0.39 -14.38
N HIS A 78 -17.14 0.18 -13.91
CA HIS A 78 -17.76 -1.15 -13.91
C HIS A 78 -18.16 -1.58 -15.33
N GLU A 79 -18.64 -0.65 -16.15
CA GLU A 79 -18.86 -0.91 -17.57
C GLU A 79 -17.55 -1.18 -18.32
N TRP A 80 -16.48 -0.48 -17.95
CA TRP A 80 -15.16 -0.73 -18.53
C TRP A 80 -14.60 -2.09 -18.17
N PHE A 81 -14.85 -2.62 -16.97
CA PHE A 81 -14.44 -3.98 -16.61
C PHE A 81 -15.10 -5.07 -17.46
N ARG A 82 -16.27 -4.81 -18.03
CA ARG A 82 -16.94 -5.71 -18.99
C ARG A 82 -16.32 -5.66 -20.39
N ARG A 83 -15.46 -4.68 -20.66
CA ARG A 83 -14.84 -4.44 -21.98
C ARG A 83 -13.33 -4.72 -22.00
N MET A 84 -12.88 -5.58 -21.10
CA MET A 84 -11.47 -5.96 -21.05
C MET A 84 -11.09 -6.92 -22.18
N PRO A 85 -9.81 -6.93 -22.65
CA PRO A 85 -8.69 -6.12 -22.18
C PRO A 85 -8.72 -4.68 -22.72
N TRP A 86 -8.24 -3.75 -21.91
CA TRP A 86 -8.11 -2.35 -22.35
C TRP A 86 -6.88 -2.16 -23.23
N GLN A 87 -6.95 -1.15 -24.09
CA GLN A 87 -5.89 -0.78 -25.01
C GLN A 87 -5.65 0.73 -24.96
N ALA A 88 -4.46 1.18 -25.38
CA ALA A 88 -4.15 2.59 -25.47
C ALA A 88 -5.19 3.33 -26.33
N GLY A 89 -5.70 4.44 -25.82
CA GLY A 89 -6.78 5.22 -26.40
C GLY A 89 -8.18 4.58 -26.30
N ARG A 90 -8.29 3.39 -25.66
CA ARG A 90 -9.55 2.64 -25.48
C ARG A 90 -9.68 2.14 -24.04
N SER A 91 -9.59 3.07 -23.09
CA SER A 91 -9.77 2.83 -21.67
C SER A 91 -10.47 4.01 -21.02
N PRO A 92 -10.94 3.93 -19.78
CA PRO A 92 -11.47 5.07 -19.05
C PRO A 92 -10.43 6.16 -18.79
N LEU A 93 -9.14 5.87 -18.99
CA LEU A 93 -8.02 6.79 -18.80
C LEU A 93 -7.53 7.47 -20.07
N ARG A 94 -8.19 7.26 -21.23
CA ARG A 94 -7.77 7.80 -22.53
C ARG A 94 -7.64 9.34 -22.58
N HIS A 95 -8.28 10.04 -21.65
CA HIS A 95 -8.19 11.50 -21.52
C HIS A 95 -6.95 11.97 -20.73
N VAL A 96 -6.22 11.06 -20.09
CA VAL A 96 -4.98 11.29 -19.35
C VAL A 96 -3.95 10.19 -19.70
N PRO A 97 -3.30 10.33 -20.86
CA PRO A 97 -2.47 9.27 -21.44
C PRO A 97 -1.34 8.75 -20.54
N GLU A 98 -0.80 9.58 -19.65
CA GLU A 98 0.24 9.19 -18.67
C GLU A 98 -0.29 8.14 -17.67
N TYR A 99 -1.52 8.32 -17.19
CA TYR A 99 -2.18 7.37 -16.28
C TYR A 99 -2.59 6.09 -17.01
N GLU A 100 -3.03 6.22 -18.26
CA GLU A 100 -3.33 5.08 -19.12
C GLU A 100 -2.07 4.24 -19.37
N ALA A 101 -0.97 4.87 -19.78
CA ALA A 101 0.30 4.22 -20.02
C ALA A 101 0.84 3.52 -18.78
N TYR A 102 0.79 4.18 -17.60
CA TYR A 102 1.18 3.59 -16.32
C TYR A 102 0.41 2.29 -16.02
N LEU A 103 -0.90 2.30 -16.18
CA LEU A 103 -1.74 1.14 -15.89
C LEU A 103 -1.50 0.00 -16.90
N LEU A 104 -1.46 0.34 -18.19
CA LEU A 104 -1.26 -0.65 -19.26
C LEU A 104 0.14 -1.26 -19.24
N GLU A 105 1.17 -0.50 -18.83
CA GLU A 105 2.51 -1.04 -18.61
C GLU A 105 2.50 -2.12 -17.52
N GLN A 106 1.94 -1.84 -16.35
CA GLN A 106 1.83 -2.83 -15.27
C GLN A 106 1.06 -4.08 -15.72
N TRP A 107 0.03 -3.86 -16.52
CA TRP A 107 -0.81 -4.96 -17.04
C TRP A 107 -0.06 -5.84 -18.02
N ALA A 108 0.76 -5.24 -18.88
CA ALA A 108 1.57 -5.96 -19.86
C ALA A 108 2.67 -6.80 -19.21
N GLN A 109 3.13 -6.45 -18.00
CA GLN A 109 4.17 -7.20 -17.27
C GLN A 109 3.61 -8.46 -16.60
N GLY A 110 3.14 -9.41 -17.40
CA GLY A 110 2.45 -10.61 -16.94
C GLY A 110 3.33 -11.67 -16.28
N SER A 111 4.65 -11.61 -16.45
CA SER A 111 5.62 -12.54 -15.86
C SER A 111 6.53 -11.82 -14.89
N PHE A 112 6.98 -12.52 -13.83
CA PHE A 112 7.98 -11.97 -12.92
C PHE A 112 9.31 -11.78 -13.66
N GLY A 113 9.90 -10.60 -13.54
CA GLY A 113 11.13 -10.22 -14.22
C GLY A 113 11.66 -8.87 -13.73
N PRO A 114 12.63 -8.26 -14.45
CA PRO A 114 13.31 -7.03 -14.02
C PRO A 114 12.38 -5.87 -13.71
N TYR A 115 11.22 -5.77 -14.35
CA TYR A 115 10.22 -4.76 -14.03
C TYR A 115 9.76 -4.85 -12.57
N TRP A 116 9.51 -6.06 -12.07
CA TRP A 116 9.02 -6.32 -10.73
C TRP A 116 10.11 -6.32 -9.64
N GLN A 117 11.38 -6.31 -10.03
CA GLN A 117 12.54 -6.32 -9.13
C GLN A 117 13.01 -4.90 -8.73
N LYS A 118 12.26 -3.87 -9.09
CA LYS A 118 12.57 -2.48 -8.69
C LYS A 118 12.43 -2.30 -7.18
N SER A 119 13.32 -1.56 -6.55
CA SER A 119 13.35 -1.33 -5.10
C SER A 119 12.04 -0.80 -4.51
N GLY A 120 11.27 -0.04 -5.27
CA GLY A 120 9.97 0.49 -4.82
C GLY A 120 8.84 -0.53 -4.71
N ILE A 121 8.99 -1.71 -5.33
CA ILE A 121 7.95 -2.74 -5.42
C ILE A 121 8.43 -4.16 -5.11
N TYR A 122 9.69 -4.33 -4.65
CA TYR A 122 10.31 -5.63 -4.39
C TYR A 122 11.30 -5.56 -3.22
N ALA A 123 10.80 -5.37 -2.00
CA ALA A 123 11.65 -5.35 -0.82
C ALA A 123 12.25 -6.72 -0.48
N GLU A 124 11.59 -7.81 -0.89
CA GLU A 124 12.05 -9.20 -0.67
C GLU A 124 13.47 -9.42 -1.19
N GLY A 125 13.81 -8.82 -2.34
CA GLY A 125 15.17 -8.87 -2.90
C GLY A 125 16.22 -8.06 -2.14
N HIS A 126 15.82 -7.26 -1.17
CA HIS A 126 16.66 -6.38 -0.37
C HIS A 126 16.69 -6.75 1.12
N TYR A 127 15.97 -7.80 1.54
CA TYR A 127 15.83 -8.12 2.96
C TYR A 127 17.17 -8.32 3.68
N ALA A 128 18.17 -8.90 3.02
CA ALA A 128 19.49 -9.12 3.62
C ALA A 128 20.19 -7.80 3.97
N ASP A 129 19.95 -6.77 3.20
CA ASP A 129 20.67 -5.50 3.29
C ASP A 129 19.88 -4.40 4.01
N LEU A 130 18.58 -4.59 4.27
CA LEU A 130 17.76 -3.59 4.97
C LEU A 130 18.32 -3.27 6.36
N PRO A 131 18.21 -2.02 6.84
CA PRO A 131 18.75 -1.63 8.14
C PRO A 131 18.08 -2.36 9.29
N ASP A 132 18.87 -2.68 10.33
CA ASP A 132 18.38 -3.26 11.58
C ASP A 132 17.87 -2.15 12.50
N ILE A 133 16.61 -1.76 12.30
CA ILE A 133 15.93 -0.68 13.00
C ILE A 133 14.56 -1.14 13.51
N PRO A 134 14.02 -0.49 14.56
CA PRO A 134 12.65 -0.74 15.02
C PRO A 134 11.61 -0.43 13.95
N VAL A 135 10.69 -1.37 13.70
CA VAL A 135 9.57 -1.17 12.77
C VAL A 135 8.25 -1.60 13.39
N LEU A 136 7.28 -0.67 13.40
CA LEU A 136 5.89 -0.96 13.69
C LEU A 136 5.15 -1.26 12.39
N PHE A 137 4.74 -2.50 12.24
CA PHE A 137 3.88 -2.95 11.15
C PHE A 137 2.42 -2.90 11.58
N MET A 138 1.57 -2.44 10.69
CA MET A 138 0.11 -2.46 10.89
C MET A 138 -0.56 -2.90 9.60
N SER A 139 -1.62 -3.69 9.73
CA SER A 139 -2.49 -4.04 8.60
C SER A 139 -3.84 -4.53 9.11
N SER A 140 -4.63 -5.02 8.19
CA SER A 140 -5.99 -5.50 8.44
C SER A 140 -6.22 -6.79 7.67
N TRP A 141 -7.00 -7.71 8.22
CA TRP A 141 -7.25 -9.01 7.57
C TRP A 141 -7.95 -8.88 6.21
N TYR A 142 -8.69 -7.79 6.01
CA TYR A 142 -9.42 -7.51 4.77
C TYR A 142 -8.75 -6.43 3.92
N ASP A 143 -7.45 -6.18 4.17
CA ASP A 143 -6.63 -5.28 3.37
C ASP A 143 -5.97 -6.02 2.21
N ALA A 144 -5.97 -5.42 1.04
CA ALA A 144 -5.33 -5.98 -0.15
C ALA A 144 -3.81 -6.15 -0.03
N TYR A 145 -3.17 -5.46 0.92
CA TYR A 145 -1.72 -5.51 1.18
C TYR A 145 -1.34 -6.36 2.41
N VAL A 146 -2.30 -7.07 3.00
CA VAL A 146 -2.05 -7.88 4.21
C VAL A 146 -0.90 -8.88 4.01
N SER A 147 -0.86 -9.57 2.88
CA SER A 147 0.18 -10.56 2.57
C SER A 147 1.56 -9.91 2.48
N SER A 148 1.67 -8.70 1.91
CA SER A 148 2.92 -7.92 1.90
C SER A 148 3.35 -7.53 3.32
N THR A 149 2.43 -7.05 4.16
CA THR A 149 2.74 -6.68 5.55
C THR A 149 3.23 -7.89 6.35
N LEU A 150 2.55 -9.03 6.24
CA LEU A 150 2.95 -10.25 6.94
C LEU A 150 4.30 -10.79 6.47
N ALA A 151 4.57 -10.76 5.16
CA ALA A 151 5.86 -11.18 4.61
C ALA A 151 7.00 -10.29 5.11
N ASN A 152 6.82 -8.97 5.07
CA ASN A 152 7.80 -8.02 5.60
C ASN A 152 8.03 -8.22 7.09
N TYR A 153 6.96 -8.27 7.90
CA TYR A 153 7.07 -8.49 9.35
C TYR A 153 7.81 -9.79 9.66
N THR A 154 7.46 -10.89 9.00
CA THR A 154 8.10 -12.19 9.22
C THR A 154 9.59 -12.16 8.91
N ALA A 155 9.98 -11.54 7.78
CA ALA A 155 11.39 -11.40 7.40
C ALA A 155 12.16 -10.52 8.39
N PHE A 156 11.61 -9.35 8.74
CA PHE A 156 12.26 -8.44 9.68
C PHE A 156 12.40 -9.08 11.07
N ASN A 157 11.33 -9.70 11.59
CA ASN A 157 11.35 -10.31 12.92
C ASN A 157 12.29 -11.53 13.02
N ARG A 158 12.55 -12.23 11.93
CA ARG A 158 13.48 -13.36 11.88
C ARG A 158 14.94 -12.91 11.84
N ASP A 159 15.22 -11.88 11.04
CA ASP A 159 16.58 -11.56 10.60
C ASP A 159 17.14 -10.28 11.25
N ARG A 160 16.40 -9.66 12.19
CA ARG A 160 16.79 -8.40 12.86
C ARG A 160 16.80 -8.55 14.37
N SER A 161 17.70 -7.82 15.02
CA SER A 161 17.77 -7.70 16.49
C SER A 161 16.95 -6.53 17.01
N ALA A 162 16.73 -5.50 16.19
CA ALA A 162 15.86 -4.39 16.54
C ALA A 162 14.40 -4.84 16.67
N PRO A 163 13.65 -4.29 17.60
CA PRO A 163 12.28 -4.71 17.87
C PRO A 163 11.34 -4.52 16.68
N GLN A 164 10.56 -5.54 16.41
CA GLN A 164 9.53 -5.57 15.38
C GLN A 164 8.18 -5.82 16.05
N GLN A 165 7.19 -4.95 15.79
CA GLN A 165 5.85 -5.11 16.33
C GLN A 165 4.83 -5.18 15.19
N LEU A 166 3.80 -6.00 15.35
CA LEU A 166 2.70 -6.13 14.40
C LEU A 166 1.36 -5.90 15.08
N ILE A 167 0.56 -5.01 14.52
CA ILE A 167 -0.84 -4.79 14.91
C ILE A 167 -1.74 -5.21 13.75
N MET A 168 -2.67 -6.11 14.04
CA MET A 168 -3.64 -6.63 13.06
C MET A 168 -5.05 -6.53 13.60
N GLY A 169 -5.99 -6.13 12.75
CA GLY A 169 -7.41 -6.08 13.09
C GLY A 169 -8.32 -6.49 11.95
N PRO A 170 -9.62 -6.61 12.19
CA PRO A 170 -10.60 -7.00 11.19
C PRO A 170 -11.08 -5.80 10.35
N TRP A 171 -10.14 -4.94 9.97
CA TRP A 171 -10.43 -3.70 9.25
C TRP A 171 -10.27 -3.87 7.75
N LEU A 172 -10.72 -2.85 7.03
CA LEU A 172 -10.45 -2.62 5.61
C LEU A 172 -9.17 -1.78 5.42
N HIS A 173 -8.84 -1.48 4.18
CA HIS A 173 -7.77 -0.54 3.84
C HIS A 173 -8.18 0.90 4.19
N GLY A 174 -7.50 1.51 5.15
CA GLY A 174 -7.72 2.93 5.53
C GLY A 174 -8.35 3.11 6.89
N ASP A 175 -9.65 3.34 6.97
CA ASP A 175 -10.34 3.58 8.24
C ASP A 175 -10.42 2.31 9.08
N ARG A 176 -9.84 2.39 10.29
CA ARG A 176 -9.76 1.27 11.24
C ARG A 176 -10.86 1.30 12.30
N ASN A 177 -11.78 2.25 12.20
CA ASN A 177 -12.93 2.36 13.10
C ASN A 177 -14.21 1.81 12.46
N ILE A 178 -14.12 1.37 11.19
CA ILE A 178 -15.19 0.62 10.54
C ILE A 178 -15.21 -0.80 11.11
N SER A 179 -16.36 -1.18 11.68
CA SER A 179 -16.55 -2.44 12.39
C SER A 179 -17.04 -3.60 11.51
N HIS A 180 -17.11 -3.41 10.19
CA HIS A 180 -17.62 -4.43 9.27
C HIS A 180 -16.73 -4.62 8.04
N SER A 181 -16.86 -5.77 7.39
CA SER A 181 -16.29 -6.05 6.06
C SER A 181 -17.30 -6.82 5.22
N GLY A 182 -17.73 -6.23 4.11
CA GLY A 182 -18.86 -6.76 3.35
C GLY A 182 -20.09 -6.89 4.22
N ASP A 183 -20.68 -8.09 4.27
CA ASP A 183 -21.88 -8.40 5.06
C ASP A 183 -21.57 -8.86 6.50
N VAL A 184 -20.30 -8.88 6.90
CA VAL A 184 -19.88 -9.35 8.22
C VAL A 184 -19.66 -8.18 9.15
N GLU A 185 -20.44 -8.12 10.24
CA GLU A 185 -20.31 -7.16 11.32
C GLU A 185 -19.51 -7.76 12.49
N PHE A 186 -18.44 -7.08 12.92
CA PHE A 186 -17.57 -7.50 14.03
C PHE A 186 -17.91 -6.81 15.35
N GLY A 187 -18.81 -5.82 15.33
CA GLY A 187 -19.22 -5.03 16.49
C GLY A 187 -18.25 -3.94 16.89
N ALA A 188 -18.69 -3.09 17.83
CA ALA A 188 -17.93 -1.89 18.24
C ALA A 188 -16.53 -2.20 18.82
N GLN A 189 -16.29 -3.42 19.30
CA GLN A 189 -14.98 -3.86 19.80
C GLN A 189 -13.94 -4.04 18.69
N ALA A 190 -14.35 -4.05 17.44
CA ALA A 190 -13.45 -4.12 16.29
C ALA A 190 -12.80 -2.77 15.96
N ALA A 191 -13.30 -1.65 16.46
CA ALA A 191 -12.71 -0.34 16.23
C ALA A 191 -11.27 -0.25 16.79
N PHE A 192 -10.42 0.53 16.12
CA PHE A 192 -9.06 0.76 16.59
C PHE A 192 -9.08 1.71 17.81
N ASP A 193 -9.81 2.81 17.69
CA ASP A 193 -9.86 3.84 18.72
C ASP A 193 -10.54 3.30 19.98
N GLY A 194 -9.89 3.51 21.10
CA GLY A 194 -10.35 3.05 22.42
C GLY A 194 -10.17 1.55 22.69
N GLN A 195 -9.83 0.73 21.69
CA GLN A 195 -9.60 -0.71 21.85
C GLN A 195 -8.11 -1.08 21.72
N VAL A 196 -7.42 -0.59 20.72
CA VAL A 196 -5.98 -0.82 20.49
C VAL A 196 -5.16 0.32 21.12
N ALA A 197 -5.58 1.54 20.90
CA ALA A 197 -5.03 2.77 21.48
C ALA A 197 -6.16 3.79 21.61
N GLN A 198 -5.92 4.92 22.32
CA GLN A 198 -6.90 5.99 22.41
C GLN A 198 -7.29 6.49 21.01
N ASP A 199 -6.29 6.67 20.16
CA ASP A 199 -6.38 7.04 18.76
C ASP A 199 -5.10 6.63 18.01
N TRP A 200 -5.10 6.92 16.71
CA TRP A 200 -3.98 6.64 15.83
C TRP A 200 -2.67 7.33 16.22
N LEU A 201 -2.75 8.56 16.72
CA LEU A 201 -1.58 9.34 17.11
C LEU A 201 -0.97 8.83 18.41
N SER A 202 -1.80 8.49 19.38
CA SER A 202 -1.39 7.92 20.66
C SER A 202 -0.74 6.53 20.54
N CYS A 203 -0.96 5.82 19.42
CA CYS A 203 -0.24 4.60 19.09
C CYS A 203 1.16 4.90 18.53
N ARG A 204 1.28 5.86 17.63
CA ARG A 204 2.52 6.11 16.88
C ARG A 204 3.54 6.98 17.61
N LEU A 205 3.09 7.99 18.36
CA LEU A 205 4.01 8.89 19.06
C LEU A 205 4.88 8.16 20.10
N PRO A 206 4.36 7.30 20.98
CA PRO A 206 5.18 6.53 21.89
C PRO A 206 6.18 5.62 21.17
N TRP A 207 5.76 5.01 20.05
CA TRP A 207 6.67 4.20 19.24
C TRP A 207 7.90 4.99 18.78
N PHE A 208 7.70 6.15 18.16
CA PHE A 208 8.81 7.00 17.71
C PHE A 208 9.60 7.57 18.86
N GLU A 209 8.93 7.99 19.93
CA GLU A 209 9.61 8.54 21.09
C GLU A 209 10.55 7.53 21.74
N GLN A 210 10.10 6.32 21.95
CA GLN A 210 10.92 5.27 22.54
C GLN A 210 12.00 4.77 21.56
N SER A 211 11.65 4.55 20.30
CA SER A 211 12.60 4.07 19.28
C SER A 211 13.73 5.06 19.01
N LEU A 212 13.45 6.37 19.00
CA LEU A 212 14.42 7.40 18.61
C LEU A 212 15.15 8.03 19.80
N LYS A 213 14.52 8.08 20.99
CA LYS A 213 15.12 8.72 22.17
C LYS A 213 15.71 7.69 23.16
N HIS A 214 15.13 6.54 23.29
CA HIS A 214 15.48 5.57 24.33
C HIS A 214 16.04 4.25 23.79
N GLY A 215 16.05 4.05 22.48
CA GLY A 215 16.60 2.84 21.83
C GLY A 215 15.80 1.56 22.05
N THR A 216 14.74 1.60 22.82
CA THR A 216 13.83 0.47 23.07
C THR A 216 12.39 0.90 22.84
N PRO A 217 11.63 0.27 21.92
CA PRO A 217 10.21 0.53 21.75
C PRO A 217 9.37 0.02 22.91
N PRO A 218 8.13 0.53 23.04
CA PRO A 218 7.18 0.16 24.08
C PRO A 218 6.68 -1.28 23.95
#